data_33f283575288c8f5e4b9a8b97aef9f2d
#
_entry.id   33f283575288c8f5e4b9a8b97aef9f2d
#
_cell.length_a   1.000
_cell.length_b   1.000
_cell.length_c   1.000
_cell.angle_alpha   90.00
_cell.angle_beta   90.00
_cell.angle_gamma   90.00
#
_symmetry.space_group_name_H-M   'P 1'
#
loop_
_entity.id
_entity.type
_entity.pdbx_description
1 polymer ?
#
loop_
_entity_poly.entity_id
_entity_poly.type
_entity_poly.pdbx_seq_one_letter_code
_entity_poly.pdbx_strand_id
1 'polypeptide(L)'
;MMTPFERLALLAVVALVLIAVAIKIVFKLRLTPPEKERRRRAMINRIGRMSDAMLTDMHGDTLYYLYSVNGVDYNASQDVSALLDRVPVEPSQLIGHITLKYAPRNPANSIVICEDWSGLRVRTQGPGASPVPVSTHSALKENEIG
;
A
#
# COMPACT_ATOMS: atom_id res chain seq x y z
N MET A 1 -41.33 -32.65 -38.69
CA MET A 1 -40.66 -33.52 -37.71
C MET A 1 -39.17 -33.32 -37.89
N MET A 2 -38.48 -32.82 -36.86
CA MET A 2 -37.01 -32.64 -36.90
C MET A 2 -36.33 -34.02 -36.92
N THR A 3 -35.36 -34.17 -37.78
CA THR A 3 -34.56 -35.40 -37.86
C THR A 3 -33.69 -35.56 -36.62
N PRO A 4 -33.30 -36.79 -36.25
CA PRO A 4 -32.43 -37.01 -35.06
C PRO A 4 -31.09 -36.24 -35.17
N PHE A 5 -30.59 -36.02 -36.37
CA PHE A 5 -29.39 -35.26 -36.65
C PHE A 5 -29.57 -33.76 -36.35
N GLU A 6 -30.72 -33.18 -36.72
CA GLU A 6 -31.01 -31.76 -36.41
C GLU A 6 -31.14 -31.50 -34.91
N ARG A 7 -31.72 -32.47 -34.17
CA ARG A 7 -31.78 -32.36 -32.68
C ARG A 7 -30.39 -32.41 -32.05
N LEU A 8 -29.52 -33.28 -32.54
CA LEU A 8 -28.14 -33.39 -32.05
C LEU A 8 -27.35 -32.11 -32.36
N ALA A 9 -27.49 -31.55 -33.54
CA ALA A 9 -26.86 -30.30 -33.91
C ALA A 9 -27.35 -29.12 -33.04
N LEU A 10 -28.64 -29.04 -32.77
CA LEU A 10 -29.22 -28.02 -31.90
C LEU A 10 -28.68 -28.11 -30.47
N LEU A 11 -28.60 -29.33 -29.91
CA LEU A 11 -28.04 -29.56 -28.57
C LEU A 11 -26.57 -29.17 -28.51
N ALA A 12 -25.77 -29.45 -29.52
CA ALA A 12 -24.39 -29.07 -29.61
C ALA A 12 -24.19 -27.54 -29.60
N VAL A 13 -25.04 -26.81 -30.38
CA VAL A 13 -25.00 -25.35 -30.41
C VAL A 13 -25.39 -24.76 -29.06
N VAL A 14 -26.44 -25.25 -28.43
CA VAL A 14 -26.86 -24.79 -27.09
C VAL A 14 -25.76 -25.04 -26.06
N ALA A 15 -25.12 -26.21 -26.07
CA ALA A 15 -24.03 -26.52 -25.18
C ALA A 15 -22.82 -25.55 -25.36
N LEU A 16 -22.48 -25.25 -26.62
CA LEU A 16 -21.41 -24.31 -26.97
C LEU A 16 -21.70 -22.88 -26.46
N VAL A 17 -22.94 -22.43 -26.61
CA VAL A 17 -23.38 -21.12 -26.10
C VAL A 17 -23.31 -21.08 -24.58
N LEU A 18 -23.76 -22.11 -23.88
CA LEU A 18 -23.71 -22.20 -22.44
C LEU A 18 -22.26 -22.18 -21.93
N ILE A 19 -21.35 -22.90 -22.58
CA ILE A 19 -19.92 -22.90 -22.26
C ILE A 19 -19.33 -21.49 -22.47
N ALA A 20 -19.63 -20.84 -23.57
CA ALA A 20 -19.16 -19.49 -23.85
C ALA A 20 -19.67 -18.46 -22.82
N VAL A 21 -20.92 -18.57 -22.40
CA VAL A 21 -21.51 -17.74 -21.34
C VAL A 21 -20.85 -18.02 -20.00
N ALA A 22 -20.64 -19.28 -19.64
CA ALA A 22 -19.96 -19.67 -18.40
C ALA A 22 -18.51 -19.13 -18.35
N ILE A 23 -17.78 -19.22 -19.46
CA ILE A 23 -16.43 -18.68 -19.58
C ILE A 23 -16.46 -17.15 -19.37
N LYS A 24 -17.36 -16.44 -20.02
CA LYS A 24 -17.53 -14.98 -19.84
C LYS A 24 -17.85 -14.60 -18.39
N ILE A 25 -18.71 -15.36 -17.73
CA ILE A 25 -19.07 -15.13 -16.33
C ILE A 25 -17.85 -15.36 -15.42
N VAL A 26 -17.09 -16.44 -15.64
CA VAL A 26 -15.87 -16.73 -14.89
C VAL A 26 -14.81 -15.63 -15.08
N PHE A 27 -14.62 -15.15 -16.32
CA PHE A 27 -13.71 -14.04 -16.59
C PHE A 27 -14.17 -12.72 -15.94
N LYS A 28 -15.46 -12.45 -15.94
CA LYS A 28 -16.05 -11.25 -15.31
C LYS A 28 -16.01 -11.31 -13.78
N LEU A 29 -16.11 -12.51 -13.21
CA LEU A 29 -16.01 -12.75 -11.76
C LEU A 29 -14.55 -12.82 -11.26
N ARG A 30 -13.56 -12.94 -12.15
CA ARG A 30 -12.15 -12.82 -11.76
C ARG A 30 -11.91 -11.37 -11.38
N LEU A 31 -11.75 -11.15 -10.09
CA LEU A 31 -11.31 -9.87 -9.54
C LEU A 31 -10.07 -9.39 -10.27
N THR A 32 -10.13 -8.17 -10.79
CA THR A 32 -8.95 -7.53 -11.38
C THR A 32 -7.86 -7.38 -10.32
N PRO A 33 -6.57 -7.39 -10.72
CA PRO A 33 -5.47 -7.21 -9.77
C PRO A 33 -5.67 -6.02 -8.82
N PRO A 34 -6.09 -4.81 -9.26
CA PRO A 34 -6.31 -3.68 -8.37
C PRO A 34 -7.48 -3.91 -7.40
N GLU A 35 -8.51 -4.64 -7.79
CA GLU A 35 -9.63 -4.92 -6.89
C GLU A 35 -9.27 -5.94 -5.79
N LYS A 36 -8.43 -6.93 -6.12
CA LYS A 36 -7.85 -7.85 -5.11
C LYS A 36 -7.04 -7.08 -4.08
N GLU A 37 -6.20 -6.16 -4.55
CA GLU A 37 -5.37 -5.32 -3.68
C GLU A 37 -6.23 -4.40 -2.80
N ARG A 38 -7.24 -3.76 -3.36
CA ARG A 38 -8.20 -2.96 -2.59
C ARG A 38 -8.88 -3.79 -1.49
N ARG A 39 -9.35 -5.01 -1.82
CA ARG A 39 -9.95 -5.91 -0.81
C ARG A 39 -8.94 -6.34 0.24
N ARG A 40 -7.69 -6.62 -0.15
CA ARG A 40 -6.60 -6.93 0.78
C ARG A 40 -6.38 -5.79 1.76
N ARG A 41 -6.22 -4.56 1.25
CA ARG A 41 -6.03 -3.36 2.08
C ARG A 41 -7.20 -3.13 3.03
N ALA A 42 -8.43 -3.20 2.53
CA ALA A 42 -9.64 -3.03 3.34
C ALA A 42 -9.73 -4.09 4.45
N MET A 43 -9.38 -5.34 4.16
CA MET A 43 -9.35 -6.41 5.15
C MET A 43 -8.30 -6.12 6.24
N ILE A 44 -7.07 -5.78 5.87
CA ILE A 44 -6.01 -5.46 6.85
C ILE A 44 -6.38 -4.21 7.64
N ASN A 45 -6.98 -3.21 7.02
CA ASN A 45 -7.46 -2.04 7.74
C ASN A 45 -8.48 -2.41 8.84
N ARG A 46 -9.37 -3.35 8.54
CA ARG A 46 -10.44 -3.76 9.45
C ARG A 46 -9.95 -4.64 10.61
N ILE A 47 -9.10 -5.63 10.33
CA ILE A 47 -8.70 -6.67 11.31
C ILE A 47 -7.23 -6.62 11.69
N GLY A 48 -6.43 -5.78 11.04
CA GLY A 48 -5.00 -5.67 11.27
C GLY A 48 -4.67 -5.08 12.63
N ARG A 49 -3.50 -5.46 13.15
CA ARG A 49 -2.89 -4.85 14.34
C ARG A 49 -1.97 -3.73 13.90
N MET A 50 -1.91 -2.68 14.70
CA MET A 50 -0.99 -1.57 14.49
C MET A 50 0.41 -1.94 14.99
N SER A 51 1.41 -1.44 14.29
CA SER A 51 2.82 -1.51 14.69
C SER A 51 3.55 -0.26 14.20
N ASP A 52 4.62 0.08 14.89
CA ASP A 52 5.53 1.10 14.41
C ASP A 52 6.39 0.54 13.27
N ALA A 53 6.73 1.43 12.35
CA ALA A 53 7.57 1.11 11.20
C ALA A 53 8.45 2.30 10.83
N MET A 54 9.44 2.05 10.01
CA MET A 54 10.31 3.05 9.42
C MET A 54 10.08 3.05 7.91
N LEU A 55 9.60 4.16 7.35
CA LEU A 55 9.59 4.36 5.91
C LEU A 55 11.02 4.70 5.50
N THR A 56 11.58 3.89 4.62
CA THR A 56 12.98 3.98 4.19
C THR A 56 13.12 4.68 2.86
N ASP A 57 12.17 4.52 1.98
CA ASP A 57 12.25 5.06 0.62
C ASP A 57 10.89 5.14 -0.07
N MET A 58 10.82 5.92 -1.15
CA MET A 58 9.73 5.95 -2.10
C MET A 58 10.28 6.06 -3.52
N HIS A 59 10.00 5.06 -4.35
CA HIS A 59 10.33 5.07 -5.77
C HIS A 59 9.05 5.04 -6.62
N GLY A 60 8.82 6.10 -7.39
CA GLY A 60 7.58 6.26 -8.14
C GLY A 60 6.39 6.17 -7.20
N ASP A 61 5.48 5.25 -7.49
CA ASP A 61 4.26 5.03 -6.71
C ASP A 61 4.41 3.90 -5.68
N THR A 62 5.63 3.52 -5.29
CA THR A 62 5.88 2.42 -4.34
C THR A 62 6.61 2.93 -3.11
N LEU A 63 6.02 2.68 -1.95
CA LEU A 63 6.62 2.94 -0.63
C LEU A 63 7.37 1.70 -0.15
N TYR A 64 8.56 1.90 0.43
CA TYR A 64 9.38 0.85 1.05
C TYR A 64 9.53 1.13 2.54
N TYR A 65 9.30 0.11 3.37
CA TYR A 65 9.30 0.27 4.82
C TYR A 65 9.75 -1.00 5.55
N LEU A 66 10.31 -0.77 6.74
CA LEU A 66 10.79 -1.80 7.67
C LEU A 66 9.95 -1.77 8.94
N TYR A 67 9.66 -2.92 9.51
CA TYR A 67 9.00 -3.06 10.81
C TYR A 67 9.34 -4.39 11.45
N SER A 68 9.15 -4.48 12.77
CA SER A 68 9.39 -5.70 13.53
C SER A 68 8.10 -6.17 14.21
N VAL A 69 7.84 -7.46 14.17
CA VAL A 69 6.72 -8.10 14.88
C VAL A 69 7.23 -9.30 15.65
N ASN A 70 7.08 -9.29 16.95
CA ASN A 70 7.53 -10.37 17.85
C ASN A 70 9.02 -10.73 17.67
N GLY A 71 9.87 -9.71 17.43
CA GLY A 71 11.32 -9.90 17.24
C GLY A 71 11.72 -10.39 15.83
N VAL A 72 10.79 -10.46 14.90
CA VAL A 72 11.08 -10.77 13.48
C VAL A 72 10.96 -9.49 12.67
N ASP A 73 12.02 -9.18 11.91
CA ASP A 73 12.07 -8.01 11.05
C ASP A 73 11.49 -8.33 9.67
N TYR A 74 10.69 -7.40 9.17
CA TYR A 74 10.04 -7.47 7.86
C TYR A 74 10.45 -6.27 7.02
N ASN A 75 10.86 -6.54 5.78
CA ASN A 75 11.01 -5.54 4.73
C ASN A 75 9.83 -5.69 3.77
N ALA A 76 9.08 -4.62 3.58
CA ALA A 76 7.88 -4.64 2.78
C ALA A 76 7.78 -3.42 1.87
N SER A 77 6.96 -3.56 0.83
CA SER A 77 6.62 -2.47 -0.06
C SER A 77 5.12 -2.42 -0.30
N GLN A 78 4.61 -1.23 -0.59
CA GLN A 78 3.22 -1.01 -0.95
C GLN A 78 3.12 -0.13 -2.18
N ASP A 79 2.43 -0.63 -3.20
CA ASP A 79 2.00 0.17 -4.34
C ASP A 79 0.87 1.13 -3.90
N VAL A 80 1.07 2.41 -4.11
CA VAL A 80 0.15 3.49 -3.75
C VAL A 80 -0.37 4.26 -4.96
N SER A 81 -0.18 3.74 -6.17
CA SER A 81 -0.62 4.37 -7.42
C SER A 81 -2.10 4.77 -7.41
N ALA A 82 -2.95 3.96 -6.78
CA ALA A 82 -4.38 4.23 -6.61
C ALA A 82 -4.70 5.09 -5.37
N LEU A 83 -3.71 5.58 -4.63
CA LEU A 83 -3.85 6.27 -3.35
C LEU A 83 -2.95 7.52 -3.26
N LEU A 84 -2.50 8.04 -4.40
CA LEU A 84 -1.59 9.19 -4.45
C LEU A 84 -2.20 10.46 -3.82
N ASP A 85 -3.53 10.58 -3.82
CA ASP A 85 -4.27 11.63 -3.14
C ASP A 85 -4.09 11.64 -1.62
N ARG A 86 -3.61 10.52 -1.05
CA ARG A 86 -3.37 10.31 0.38
C ARG A 86 -1.90 10.36 0.77
N VAL A 87 -1.02 10.53 -0.21
CA VAL A 87 0.42 10.65 -0.03
C VAL A 87 0.81 12.13 -0.10
N PRO A 88 1.62 12.67 0.82
CA PRO A 88 2.16 14.01 0.71
C PRO A 88 2.90 14.23 -0.61
N VAL A 89 2.83 15.45 -1.13
CA VAL A 89 3.40 15.81 -2.44
C VAL A 89 4.92 15.67 -2.48
N GLU A 90 5.60 15.84 -1.34
CA GLU A 90 7.05 15.71 -1.24
C GLU A 90 7.45 14.38 -0.60
N PRO A 91 7.99 13.42 -1.36
CA PRO A 91 8.41 12.12 -0.85
C PRO A 91 9.49 12.18 0.24
N SER A 92 10.36 13.19 0.20
CA SER A 92 11.42 13.40 1.21
C SER A 92 10.86 13.63 2.62
N GLN A 93 9.64 14.15 2.73
CA GLN A 93 8.97 14.35 4.01
C GLN A 93 8.40 13.05 4.61
N LEU A 94 8.34 12.00 3.81
CA LEU A 94 7.77 10.72 4.20
C LEU A 94 8.76 9.83 4.95
N ILE A 95 10.07 9.99 4.68
CA ILE A 95 11.11 9.14 5.29
C ILE A 95 11.12 9.35 6.79
N GLY A 96 10.99 8.25 7.54
CA GLY A 96 11.00 8.29 9.00
C GLY A 96 9.98 7.36 9.64
N HIS A 97 9.69 7.64 10.91
CA HIS A 97 8.77 6.84 11.72
C HIS A 97 7.33 6.98 11.23
N ILE A 98 6.72 5.86 10.93
CA ILE A 98 5.32 5.72 10.52
C ILE A 98 4.64 4.67 11.38
N THR A 99 3.33 4.63 11.32
CA THR A 99 2.54 3.53 11.85
C THR A 99 2.00 2.69 10.68
N LEU A 100 1.95 1.38 10.82
CA LEU A 100 1.35 0.48 9.85
C LEU A 100 0.30 -0.42 10.49
N LYS A 101 -0.47 -1.11 9.66
CA LYS A 101 -1.28 -2.25 10.08
C LYS A 101 -0.79 -3.52 9.40
N TYR A 102 -0.74 -4.62 10.14
CA TYR A 102 -0.36 -5.93 9.61
C TYR A 102 -1.41 -7.00 9.96
N ALA A 103 -1.50 -8.02 9.12
CA ALA A 103 -2.42 -9.13 9.36
C ALA A 103 -1.88 -10.03 10.49
N PRO A 104 -2.61 -10.26 11.60
CA PRO A 104 -2.10 -11.01 12.76
C PRO A 104 -1.67 -12.44 12.45
N ARG A 105 -2.31 -13.09 11.46
CA ARG A 105 -2.00 -14.47 11.04
C ARG A 105 -0.84 -14.55 10.04
N ASN A 106 -0.53 -13.44 9.38
CA ASN A 106 0.58 -13.33 8.43
C ASN A 106 1.18 -11.92 8.52
N PRO A 107 2.12 -11.70 9.45
CA PRO A 107 2.70 -10.38 9.67
C PRO A 107 3.40 -9.79 8.44
N ALA A 108 3.90 -10.60 7.52
CA ALA A 108 4.47 -10.12 6.26
C ALA A 108 3.44 -9.37 5.38
N ASN A 109 2.15 -9.57 5.64
CA ASN A 109 1.08 -8.86 4.94
C ASN A 109 0.68 -7.61 5.71
N SER A 110 1.15 -6.45 5.27
CA SER A 110 0.99 -5.16 5.94
C SER A 110 0.55 -4.06 4.98
N ILE A 111 0.07 -2.96 5.53
CA ILE A 111 -0.28 -1.74 4.79
C ILE A 111 0.11 -0.50 5.61
N VAL A 112 0.59 0.52 4.91
CA VAL A 112 0.80 1.87 5.43
C VAL A 112 -0.39 2.75 5.07
N ILE A 113 -0.93 2.61 3.87
CA ILE A 113 -2.03 3.42 3.35
C ILE A 113 -3.16 2.53 2.85
N CYS A 114 -4.39 2.91 3.19
CA CYS A 114 -5.60 2.34 2.61
C CYS A 114 -6.63 3.47 2.38
N GLU A 115 -7.76 3.17 1.73
CA GLU A 115 -8.81 4.14 1.40
C GLU A 115 -9.37 4.87 2.64
N ASP A 116 -9.43 4.15 3.76
CA ASP A 116 -10.03 4.66 5.01
C ASP A 116 -9.00 5.09 6.05
N TRP A 117 -7.72 4.83 5.82
CA TRP A 117 -6.68 5.04 6.81
C TRP A 117 -5.31 5.28 6.17
N SER A 118 -4.60 6.30 6.68
CA SER A 118 -3.20 6.55 6.35
C SER A 118 -2.36 6.45 7.61
N GLY A 119 -1.36 5.56 7.59
CA GLY A 119 -0.37 5.43 8.66
C GLY A 119 0.72 6.48 8.64
N LEU A 120 0.70 7.37 7.66
CA LEU A 120 1.69 8.43 7.54
C LEU A 120 1.40 9.53 8.56
N ARG A 121 2.39 9.85 9.38
CA ARG A 121 2.35 11.03 10.25
C ARG A 121 2.71 12.25 9.41
N VAL A 122 1.72 12.96 8.92
CA VAL A 122 1.94 14.29 8.36
C VAL A 122 2.40 15.19 9.50
N ARG A 123 3.65 15.65 9.46
CA ARG A 123 4.07 16.77 10.32
C ARG A 123 3.27 18.00 9.86
N THR A 124 2.19 18.26 10.57
CA THR A 124 1.58 19.59 10.50
C THR A 124 2.64 20.52 11.09
N GLN A 125 3.34 21.27 10.24
CA GLN A 125 4.09 22.44 10.70
C GLN A 125 3.03 23.35 11.30
N GLY A 126 2.94 23.36 12.62
CA GLY A 126 2.17 24.36 13.33
C GLY A 126 2.69 25.74 12.93
N PRO A 127 1.81 26.75 12.74
CA PRO A 127 2.25 28.12 12.48
C PRO A 127 3.02 28.61 13.73
N GLY A 128 4.38 28.54 13.69
CA GLY A 128 5.19 29.01 14.78
C GLY A 128 6.50 28.29 15.07
N ALA A 129 6.93 27.30 14.29
CA ALA A 129 8.27 26.76 14.41
C ALA A 129 9.27 27.73 13.75
N SER A 130 9.71 28.73 14.49
CA SER A 130 10.89 29.53 14.13
C SER A 130 12.08 28.61 13.91
N PRO A 131 12.90 28.83 12.87
CA PRO A 131 14.12 28.07 12.68
C PRO A 131 15.02 28.31 13.88
N VAL A 132 15.43 27.22 14.55
CA VAL A 132 16.42 27.26 15.62
C VAL A 132 17.70 27.83 15.01
N PRO A 133 18.24 28.97 15.49
CA PRO A 133 19.47 29.49 14.95
C PRO A 133 20.58 28.49 15.26
N VAL A 134 21.27 28.03 14.23
CA VAL A 134 22.50 27.27 14.34
C VAL A 134 23.50 28.16 15.05
N SER A 135 23.77 27.88 16.32
CA SER A 135 24.84 28.53 17.09
C SER A 135 26.17 28.14 16.47
N THR A 136 26.68 29.01 15.64
CA THR A 136 28.07 28.97 15.20
C THR A 136 28.95 29.31 16.37
N HIS A 137 29.39 28.29 17.13
CA HIS A 137 30.43 28.45 18.10
C HIS A 137 31.77 28.48 17.36
N SER A 138 32.10 29.64 16.81
CA SER A 138 33.47 30.00 16.47
C SER A 138 33.96 31.01 17.51
N ALA A 139 34.51 30.52 18.56
CA ALA A 139 35.34 31.32 19.45
C ALA A 139 36.78 30.79 19.34
N LEU A 140 37.48 31.26 18.35
CA LEU A 140 38.93 31.28 18.38
C LEU A 140 39.32 32.38 19.35
N LYS A 141 39.74 31.96 20.54
CA LYS A 141 40.50 32.80 21.43
C LYS A 141 41.97 32.61 21.10
N GLU A 142 42.47 33.48 20.29
CA GLU A 142 43.89 33.71 20.15
C GLU A 142 44.35 34.42 21.40
N ASN A 143 45.22 33.75 22.15
CA ASN A 143 45.84 34.26 23.36
C ASN A 143 47.19 34.80 22.93
N GLU A 144 47.31 36.11 22.82
CA GLU A 144 48.57 36.80 22.65
C GLU A 144 49.19 36.99 24.00
N ILE A 145 50.41 36.43 24.14
CA ILE A 145 51.32 36.63 25.28
C ILE A 145 52.25 37.80 24.90
N GLY A 146 52.16 38.88 25.66
CA GLY A 146 53.11 39.94 25.75
C GLY A 146 53.73 39.97 27.13
#